data_8e7017f10e67a1f6eeb25d6cfea6e78b
#
_entry.id   8e7017f10e67a1f6eeb25d6cfea6e78b
#
_cell.length_a   1.000
_cell.length_b   1.000
_cell.length_c   1.000
_cell.angle_alpha   90.00
_cell.angle_beta   90.00
_cell.angle_gamma   90.00
#
_symmetry.space_group_name_H-M   'P 1'
#
loop_
_entity.id
_entity.type
_entity.pdbx_description
1 polymer ?
#
loop_
_entity_poly.entity_id
_entity_poly.type
_entity_poly.pdbx_seq_one_letter_code
_entity_poly.pdbx_strand_id
1 'polypeptide(L)'
;NFRYDQWREISKELADDFVFEERFCLSILPTATQYARNAIFSGLMPMQISQMYPDLWVDEDEEEGKNLNEDYLIKTQIDRYRRKDTFSYFKLNNSVESEKVVDRIGNLMGNDLNVLVVNFIDMLSHARTESRMVRELANDEKAYRSITASWFRNSPVRELFRELARRDVKVVVT
;
A
#
# COMPACT_ATOMS: atom_id res chain seq x y z
N ASN A 1 7.28 -1.25 -4.68
CA ASN A 1 7.15 -1.60 -6.10
C ASN A 1 6.30 -0.61 -6.92
N PHE A 2 5.41 0.17 -6.27
CA PHE A 2 4.64 1.20 -6.94
C PHE A 2 5.54 2.39 -7.30
N ARG A 3 5.61 2.72 -8.59
CA ARG A 3 6.55 3.73 -9.11
C ARG A 3 5.83 5.03 -9.43
N TYR A 4 6.57 6.13 -9.40
CA TYR A 4 6.02 7.45 -9.68
C TYR A 4 5.41 7.58 -11.10
N ASP A 5 5.99 6.93 -12.09
CA ASP A 5 5.43 6.94 -13.45
C ASP A 5 4.09 6.19 -13.58
N GLN A 6 3.86 5.17 -12.75
CA GLN A 6 2.57 4.49 -12.61
C GLN A 6 1.56 5.37 -11.85
N TRP A 7 2.01 6.02 -10.77
CA TRP A 7 1.19 6.99 -10.04
C TRP A 7 0.68 8.10 -10.95
N ARG A 8 1.52 8.66 -11.81
CA ARG A 8 1.12 9.69 -12.77
C ARG A 8 0.00 9.27 -13.72
N GLU A 9 -0.10 7.99 -14.07
CA GLU A 9 -1.23 7.51 -14.88
C GLU A 9 -2.50 7.35 -14.02
N ILE A 10 -2.37 6.86 -12.80
CA ILE A 10 -3.51 6.70 -11.87
C ILE A 10 -4.04 8.08 -11.42
N SER A 11 -3.18 9.02 -11.10
CA SER A 11 -3.58 10.33 -10.61
C SER A 11 -4.41 11.12 -11.64
N LYS A 12 -4.20 10.91 -12.93
CA LYS A 12 -5.06 11.49 -13.99
C LYS A 12 -6.52 11.04 -13.89
N GLU A 13 -6.74 9.79 -13.49
CA GLU A 13 -8.08 9.22 -13.31
C GLU A 13 -8.79 9.74 -12.05
N LEU A 14 -8.05 10.39 -11.16
CA LEU A 14 -8.53 10.93 -9.89
C LEU A 14 -8.53 12.47 -9.85
N ALA A 15 -8.06 13.13 -10.92
CA ALA A 15 -7.83 14.58 -10.93
C ALA A 15 -9.12 15.41 -10.82
N ASP A 16 -10.26 14.85 -11.23
CA ASP A 16 -11.57 15.53 -11.09
C ASP A 16 -12.14 15.41 -9.68
N ASP A 17 -11.68 14.42 -8.90
CA ASP A 17 -12.22 14.09 -7.60
C ASP A 17 -11.32 14.58 -6.43
N PHE A 18 -10.01 14.80 -6.67
CA PHE A 18 -9.03 15.11 -5.63
C PHE A 18 -8.10 16.26 -6.01
N VAL A 19 -7.75 17.06 -5.00
CA VAL A 19 -6.63 18.01 -5.09
C VAL A 19 -5.39 17.32 -4.54
N PHE A 20 -4.32 17.27 -5.32
CA PHE A 20 -3.10 16.58 -4.96
C PHE A 20 -2.04 17.52 -4.40
N GLU A 21 -1.37 17.08 -3.35
CA GLU A 21 -0.10 17.60 -2.89
C GLU A 21 0.94 16.48 -3.02
N GLU A 22 1.96 16.67 -3.84
CA GLU A 22 3.01 15.66 -4.05
C GLU A 22 4.27 16.04 -3.26
N ARG A 23 4.83 15.06 -2.57
CA ARG A 23 6.10 15.18 -1.86
C ARG A 23 7.00 14.01 -2.20
N PHE A 24 8.28 14.25 -2.31
CA PHE A 24 9.28 13.24 -2.59
C PHE A 24 10.16 13.02 -1.37
N CYS A 25 10.46 11.78 -1.09
CA CYS A 25 11.41 11.37 -0.07
C CYS A 25 12.33 10.26 -0.59
N LEU A 26 13.49 10.13 0.01
CA LEU A 26 14.38 9.00 -0.27
C LEU A 26 13.86 7.77 0.47
N SER A 27 13.75 6.65 -0.24
CA SER A 27 13.42 5.37 0.36
C SER A 27 14.60 4.83 1.17
N ILE A 28 14.30 4.03 2.16
CA ILE A 28 15.31 3.22 2.86
C ILE A 28 15.88 2.20 1.88
N LEU A 29 17.19 2.02 1.91
CA LEU A 29 17.88 1.01 1.12
C LEU A 29 18.40 -0.12 2.04
N PRO A 30 18.27 -1.38 1.63
CA PRO A 30 17.55 -1.87 0.44
C PRO A 30 16.02 -1.69 0.58
N THR A 31 15.33 -1.58 -0.57
CA THR A 31 13.86 -1.40 -0.61
C THR A 31 13.08 -2.69 -0.39
N ALA A 32 13.70 -3.70 0.22
CA ALA A 32 13.05 -4.96 0.54
C ALA A 32 11.92 -4.75 1.58
N THR A 33 10.91 -5.62 1.53
CA THR A 33 9.67 -5.49 2.31
C THR A 33 9.93 -5.35 3.81
N GLN A 34 10.77 -6.20 4.38
CA GLN A 34 11.08 -6.21 5.81
C GLN A 34 11.78 -4.93 6.28
N TYR A 35 12.45 -4.20 5.39
CA TYR A 35 13.08 -2.92 5.70
C TYR A 35 12.16 -1.75 5.42
N ALA A 36 11.78 -1.55 4.16
CA ALA A 36 11.08 -0.34 3.73
C ALA A 36 9.63 -0.29 4.23
N ARG A 37 8.86 -1.36 4.08
CA ARG A 37 7.45 -1.36 4.50
C ARG A 37 7.31 -1.33 6.02
N ASN A 38 8.09 -2.15 6.73
CA ASN A 38 8.07 -2.14 8.18
C ASN A 38 8.50 -0.79 8.76
N ALA A 39 9.43 -0.09 8.11
CA ALA A 39 9.81 1.27 8.51
C ALA A 39 8.67 2.28 8.29
N ILE A 40 7.89 2.18 7.21
CA ILE A 40 6.70 3.02 7.00
C ILE A 40 5.70 2.82 8.12
N PHE A 41 5.36 1.57 8.45
CA PHE A 41 4.33 1.26 9.44
C PHE A 41 4.77 1.48 10.88
N SER A 42 6.05 1.28 11.19
CA SER A 42 6.58 1.53 12.52
C SER A 42 7.02 2.97 12.76
N GLY A 43 7.37 3.73 11.70
CA GLY A 43 8.03 5.02 11.83
C GLY A 43 9.44 4.92 12.46
N LEU A 44 10.11 3.77 12.31
CA LEU A 44 11.45 3.47 12.84
C LEU A 44 12.35 2.96 11.75
N MET A 45 13.66 3.14 11.93
CA MET A 45 14.66 2.49 11.08
C MET A 45 14.73 0.98 11.36
N PRO A 46 15.11 0.14 10.38
CA PRO A 46 15.13 -1.32 10.54
C PRO A 46 15.86 -1.81 11.79
N MET A 47 17.04 -1.27 12.07
CA MET A 47 17.79 -1.61 13.30
C MET A 47 17.01 -1.28 14.58
N GLN A 48 16.27 -0.18 14.60
CA GLN A 48 15.46 0.18 15.75
C GLN A 48 14.27 -0.77 15.92
N ILE A 49 13.68 -1.23 14.82
CA ILE A 49 12.59 -2.23 14.87
C ILE A 49 13.12 -3.52 15.49
N SER A 50 14.24 -4.05 15.00
CA SER A 50 14.82 -5.30 15.49
C SER A 50 15.24 -5.23 16.96
N GLN A 51 15.66 -4.06 17.44
CA GLN A 51 16.05 -3.86 18.85
C GLN A 51 14.87 -3.66 19.78
N MET A 52 13.87 -2.87 19.36
CA MET A 52 12.72 -2.51 20.21
C MET A 52 11.60 -3.55 20.16
N TYR A 53 11.47 -4.24 19.05
CA TYR A 53 10.40 -5.19 18.77
C TYR A 53 10.93 -6.46 18.09
N PRO A 54 11.83 -7.21 18.74
CA PRO A 54 12.46 -8.39 18.16
C PRO A 54 11.43 -9.44 17.71
N ASP A 55 10.32 -9.58 18.43
CA ASP A 55 9.25 -10.53 18.11
C ASP A 55 8.46 -10.13 16.83
N LEU A 56 8.56 -8.89 16.39
CA LEU A 56 7.93 -8.39 15.16
C LEU A 56 8.91 -8.31 13.98
N TRP A 57 10.19 -8.55 14.24
CA TRP A 57 11.23 -8.57 13.24
C TRP A 57 11.35 -9.95 12.60
N VAL A 58 11.47 -9.98 11.29
CA VAL A 58 11.68 -11.21 10.50
C VAL A 58 12.96 -11.05 9.71
N ASP A 59 13.88 -12.00 9.86
CA ASP A 59 15.17 -11.98 9.20
C ASP A 59 15.06 -12.25 7.69
N GLU A 60 16.12 -11.91 6.94
CA GLU A 60 16.14 -12.05 5.49
C GLU A 60 16.01 -13.50 5.01
N ASP A 61 16.53 -14.43 5.79
CA ASP A 61 16.57 -15.86 5.48
C ASP A 61 15.19 -16.54 5.65
N GLU A 62 14.24 -15.88 6.33
CA GLU A 62 12.90 -16.40 6.45
C GLU A 62 12.09 -16.04 5.20
N GLU A 63 11.69 -17.04 4.43
CA GLU A 63 10.89 -16.85 3.21
C GLU A 63 9.47 -16.36 3.49
N GLU A 64 8.91 -16.74 4.64
CA GLU A 64 7.55 -16.40 5.06
C GLU A 64 7.55 -15.37 6.20
N GLY A 65 6.50 -14.58 6.29
CA GLY A 65 6.26 -13.74 7.47
C GLY A 65 6.74 -12.30 7.39
N LYS A 66 7.50 -11.90 6.37
CA LYS A 66 8.12 -10.56 6.26
C LYS A 66 7.16 -9.37 6.37
N ASN A 67 5.88 -9.59 6.24
CA ASN A 67 4.83 -8.56 6.29
C ASN A 67 3.60 -8.99 7.09
N LEU A 68 3.74 -9.94 8.01
CA LEU A 68 2.61 -10.40 8.83
C LEU A 68 2.31 -9.45 9.99
N ASN A 69 3.30 -8.70 10.46
CA ASN A 69 3.22 -7.89 11.67
C ASN A 69 2.98 -6.38 11.40
N GLU A 70 2.52 -6.02 10.21
CA GLU A 70 2.36 -4.61 9.81
C GLU A 70 1.34 -3.86 10.68
N ASP A 71 0.23 -4.49 11.04
CA ASP A 71 -0.78 -3.94 11.94
C ASP A 71 -0.25 -3.73 13.37
N TYR A 72 0.54 -4.68 13.89
CA TYR A 72 1.23 -4.52 15.19
C TYR A 72 2.24 -3.37 15.15
N LEU A 73 2.98 -3.20 14.05
CA LEU A 73 3.92 -2.10 13.87
C LEU A 73 3.20 -0.74 13.86
N ILE A 74 2.04 -0.64 13.20
CA ILE A 74 1.19 0.57 13.26
C ILE A 74 0.77 0.85 14.70
N LYS A 75 0.31 -0.17 15.42
CA LYS A 75 -0.07 -0.01 16.82
C LYS A 75 1.08 0.48 17.67
N THR A 76 2.28 -0.10 17.53
CA THR A 76 3.46 0.37 18.28
C THR A 76 3.82 1.81 17.96
N GLN A 77 3.60 2.25 16.72
CA GLN A 77 3.81 3.65 16.33
C GLN A 77 2.82 4.58 17.04
N ILE A 78 1.53 4.26 17.01
CA ILE A 78 0.48 5.03 17.70
C ILE A 78 0.79 5.12 19.21
N ASP A 79 1.13 4.01 19.85
CA ASP A 79 1.45 3.94 21.28
C ASP A 79 2.70 4.78 21.63
N ARG A 80 3.75 4.77 20.81
CA ARG A 80 4.96 5.59 21.01
C ARG A 80 4.68 7.09 20.97
N TYR A 81 3.75 7.52 20.12
CA TYR A 81 3.31 8.92 20.08
C TYR A 81 2.30 9.25 21.18
N ARG A 82 2.04 8.31 22.11
CA ARG A 82 1.07 8.45 23.20
C ARG A 82 -0.33 8.84 22.72
N ARG A 83 -0.69 8.40 21.51
CA ARG A 83 -2.00 8.61 20.91
C ARG A 83 -2.91 7.43 21.27
N LYS A 84 -4.22 7.67 21.17
CA LYS A 84 -5.25 6.65 21.35
C LYS A 84 -6.10 6.50 20.08
N ASP A 85 -5.46 6.74 18.93
CA ASP A 85 -6.15 6.70 17.65
C ASP A 85 -6.67 5.28 17.38
N THR A 86 -7.92 5.21 17.00
CA THR A 86 -8.51 3.98 16.49
C THR A 86 -8.04 3.75 15.05
N PHE A 87 -7.70 2.52 14.72
CA PHE A 87 -7.26 2.22 13.35
C PHE A 87 -7.79 0.89 12.84
N SER A 88 -7.81 0.77 11.53
CA SER A 88 -8.00 -0.51 10.84
C SER A 88 -6.90 -0.73 9.81
N TYR A 89 -6.63 -2.00 9.53
CA TYR A 89 -5.61 -2.42 8.58
C TYR A 89 -6.18 -3.53 7.68
N PHE A 90 -6.01 -3.37 6.36
CA PHE A 90 -6.50 -4.32 5.36
C PHE A 90 -5.44 -4.58 4.29
N LYS A 91 -5.28 -5.84 3.93
CA LYS A 91 -4.55 -6.24 2.71
C LYS A 91 -5.56 -6.55 1.62
N LEU A 92 -5.38 -5.94 0.46
CA LEU A 92 -6.23 -6.11 -0.72
C LEU A 92 -5.45 -6.94 -1.75
N ASN A 93 -5.56 -8.26 -1.65
CA ASN A 93 -4.86 -9.19 -2.53
C ASN A 93 -5.66 -9.54 -3.79
N ASN A 94 -6.97 -9.29 -3.77
CA ASN A 94 -7.88 -9.60 -4.87
C ASN A 94 -9.10 -8.66 -4.89
N SER A 95 -9.91 -8.78 -5.95
CA SER A 95 -11.10 -7.93 -6.13
C SER A 95 -12.14 -8.11 -5.03
N VAL A 96 -12.33 -9.34 -4.55
CA VAL A 96 -13.33 -9.65 -3.52
C VAL A 96 -13.02 -8.97 -2.18
N GLU A 97 -11.74 -8.93 -1.80
CA GLU A 97 -11.31 -8.21 -0.60
C GLU A 97 -11.50 -6.70 -0.77
N SER A 98 -11.21 -6.18 -1.95
CA SER A 98 -11.41 -4.76 -2.27
C SER A 98 -12.91 -4.37 -2.25
N GLU A 99 -13.80 -5.18 -2.81
CA GLU A 99 -15.24 -4.98 -2.77
C GLU A 99 -15.78 -4.95 -1.33
N LYS A 100 -15.34 -5.89 -0.48
CA LYS A 100 -15.72 -5.90 0.93
C LYS A 100 -15.32 -4.64 1.69
N VAL A 101 -14.21 -4.01 1.32
CA VAL A 101 -13.79 -2.73 1.92
C VAL A 101 -14.67 -1.59 1.43
N VAL A 102 -15.02 -1.55 0.14
CA VAL A 102 -15.96 -0.56 -0.41
C VAL A 102 -17.31 -0.66 0.29
N ASP A 103 -17.87 -1.85 0.43
CA ASP A 103 -19.15 -2.10 1.09
C ASP A 103 -19.16 -1.65 2.56
N ARG A 104 -18.01 -1.70 3.23
CA ARG A 104 -17.85 -1.35 4.64
C ARG A 104 -17.29 0.05 4.89
N ILE A 105 -17.17 0.87 3.84
CA ILE A 105 -16.52 2.17 3.95
C ILE A 105 -17.15 3.07 5.02
N GLY A 106 -18.46 2.97 5.23
CA GLY A 106 -19.15 3.70 6.29
C GLY A 106 -18.63 3.37 7.69
N ASN A 107 -18.29 2.10 7.94
CA ASN A 107 -17.74 1.66 9.21
C ASN A 107 -16.29 2.14 9.41
N LEU A 108 -15.53 2.27 8.31
CA LEU A 108 -14.15 2.77 8.34
C LEU A 108 -14.09 4.23 8.76
N MET A 109 -15.10 5.02 8.45
CA MET A 109 -15.15 6.45 8.80
C MET A 109 -15.26 6.70 10.31
N GLY A 110 -15.51 5.68 11.11
CA GLY A 110 -15.45 5.75 12.57
C GLY A 110 -14.03 5.66 13.16
N ASN A 111 -13.03 5.31 12.36
CA ASN A 111 -11.64 5.25 12.79
C ASN A 111 -10.90 6.54 12.47
N ASP A 112 -9.90 6.84 13.30
CA ASP A 112 -8.97 7.97 13.08
C ASP A 112 -7.98 7.69 11.93
N LEU A 113 -7.64 6.42 11.71
CA LEU A 113 -6.72 5.96 10.68
C LEU A 113 -7.23 4.68 10.02
N ASN A 114 -7.24 4.63 8.70
CA ASN A 114 -7.47 3.40 7.95
C ASN A 114 -6.28 3.14 7.02
N VAL A 115 -5.69 1.97 7.13
CA VAL A 115 -4.54 1.56 6.32
C VAL A 115 -4.95 0.44 5.38
N LEU A 116 -4.72 0.68 4.08
CA LEU A 116 -5.03 -0.28 3.03
C LEU A 116 -3.77 -0.57 2.22
N VAL A 117 -3.38 -1.81 2.18
CA VAL A 117 -2.26 -2.30 1.38
C VAL A 117 -2.80 -2.96 0.13
N VAL A 118 -2.54 -2.34 -1.02
CA VAL A 118 -3.00 -2.84 -2.33
C VAL A 118 -1.86 -3.61 -3.00
N ASN A 119 -1.93 -4.93 -3.00
CA ASN A 119 -0.82 -5.78 -3.45
C ASN A 119 -0.76 -6.00 -4.97
N PHE A 120 -1.70 -5.48 -5.77
CA PHE A 120 -1.75 -5.73 -7.21
C PHE A 120 -0.43 -5.40 -7.93
N ILE A 121 0.16 -4.24 -7.63
CA ILE A 121 1.39 -3.80 -8.31
C ILE A 121 2.57 -4.72 -7.97
N ASP A 122 2.63 -5.17 -6.72
CA ASP A 122 3.63 -6.12 -6.27
C ASP A 122 3.46 -7.47 -6.98
N MET A 123 2.25 -7.99 -6.98
CA MET A 123 1.91 -9.22 -7.70
C MET A 123 2.20 -9.14 -9.21
N LEU A 124 1.90 -8.02 -9.84
CA LEU A 124 2.20 -7.79 -11.26
C LEU A 124 3.72 -7.75 -11.52
N SER A 125 4.47 -7.15 -10.60
CA SER A 125 5.94 -7.11 -10.67
C SER A 125 6.55 -8.52 -10.60
N HIS A 126 6.09 -9.33 -9.64
CA HIS A 126 6.50 -10.73 -9.53
C HIS A 126 6.09 -11.56 -10.76
N ALA A 127 4.84 -11.44 -11.19
CA ALA A 127 4.35 -12.15 -12.36
C ALA A 127 5.13 -11.78 -13.65
N ARG A 128 5.60 -10.53 -13.78
CA ARG A 128 6.44 -10.12 -14.93
C ARG A 128 7.78 -10.84 -14.96
N THR A 129 8.35 -11.18 -13.81
CA THR A 129 9.62 -11.93 -13.74
C THR A 129 9.42 -13.43 -13.90
N GLU A 130 8.35 -13.98 -13.39
CA GLU A 130 8.11 -15.42 -13.28
C GLU A 130 7.34 -15.99 -14.50
N SER A 131 6.37 -15.24 -15.03
CA SER A 131 5.52 -15.68 -16.12
C SER A 131 5.97 -15.14 -17.48
N ARG A 132 6.26 -16.03 -18.44
CA ARG A 132 6.58 -15.65 -19.81
C ARG A 132 5.45 -14.86 -20.46
N MET A 133 4.20 -15.28 -20.25
CA MET A 133 3.03 -14.60 -20.82
C MET A 133 2.92 -13.16 -20.32
N VAL A 134 3.07 -12.94 -19.01
CA VAL A 134 3.00 -11.58 -18.43
C VAL A 134 4.18 -10.74 -18.92
N ARG A 135 5.36 -11.33 -19.05
CA ARG A 135 6.55 -10.65 -19.61
C ARG A 135 6.34 -10.20 -21.05
N GLU A 136 5.66 -11.00 -21.87
CA GLU A 136 5.34 -10.63 -23.26
C GLU A 136 4.27 -9.53 -23.31
N LEU A 137 3.27 -9.55 -22.43
CA LEU A 137 2.23 -8.52 -22.34
C LEU A 137 2.75 -7.20 -21.75
N ALA A 138 3.66 -7.26 -20.79
CA ALA A 138 4.30 -6.13 -20.13
C ALA A 138 5.78 -6.00 -20.57
N ASN A 139 6.02 -6.10 -21.89
CA ASN A 139 7.36 -6.21 -22.46
C ASN A 139 8.20 -4.94 -22.32
N ASP A 140 7.55 -3.80 -22.24
CA ASP A 140 8.19 -2.51 -22.02
C ASP A 140 7.50 -1.71 -20.89
N GLU A 141 8.09 -0.61 -20.52
CA GLU A 141 7.62 0.25 -19.44
C GLU A 141 6.28 0.93 -19.76
N LYS A 142 5.99 1.18 -21.05
CA LYS A 142 4.72 1.75 -21.49
C LYS A 142 3.59 0.74 -21.34
N ALA A 143 3.82 -0.49 -21.76
CA ALA A 143 2.87 -1.59 -21.61
C ALA A 143 2.60 -1.87 -20.11
N TYR A 144 3.64 -1.87 -19.29
CA TYR A 144 3.53 -2.08 -17.86
C TYR A 144 2.68 -0.99 -17.17
N ARG A 145 2.90 0.29 -17.50
CA ARG A 145 2.05 1.40 -17.02
C ARG A 145 0.61 1.28 -17.50
N SER A 146 0.41 0.89 -18.78
CA SER A 146 -0.93 0.71 -19.35
C SER A 146 -1.72 -0.38 -18.65
N ILE A 147 -1.09 -1.51 -18.29
CA ILE A 147 -1.72 -2.59 -17.52
C ILE A 147 -2.11 -2.08 -16.15
N THR A 148 -1.21 -1.36 -15.47
CA THR A 148 -1.48 -0.77 -14.15
C THR A 148 -2.68 0.18 -14.19
N ALA A 149 -2.72 1.09 -15.16
CA ALA A 149 -3.81 2.05 -15.32
C ALA A 149 -5.14 1.35 -15.67
N SER A 150 -5.11 0.35 -16.55
CA SER A 150 -6.28 -0.44 -16.92
C SER A 150 -6.83 -1.22 -15.73
N TRP A 151 -5.96 -1.84 -14.94
CA TRP A 151 -6.37 -2.52 -13.72
C TRP A 151 -7.02 -1.53 -12.74
N PHE A 152 -6.39 -0.40 -12.46
CA PHE A 152 -6.93 0.59 -11.54
C PHE A 152 -8.33 1.04 -11.98
N ARG A 153 -8.48 1.38 -13.26
CA ARG A 153 -9.75 1.85 -13.84
C ARG A 153 -10.90 0.88 -13.68
N ASN A 154 -10.61 -0.42 -13.74
CA ASN A 154 -11.59 -1.49 -13.67
C ASN A 154 -11.64 -2.20 -12.31
N SER A 155 -10.89 -1.73 -11.31
CA SER A 155 -10.82 -2.35 -9.99
C SER A 155 -11.77 -1.70 -8.99
N PRO A 156 -12.21 -2.43 -7.95
CA PRO A 156 -12.95 -1.87 -6.81
C PRO A 156 -12.15 -0.77 -6.07
N VAL A 157 -10.82 -0.73 -6.23
CA VAL A 157 -9.98 0.33 -5.65
C VAL A 157 -10.34 1.70 -6.21
N ARG A 158 -10.67 1.80 -7.51
CA ARG A 158 -11.15 3.05 -8.08
C ARG A 158 -12.49 3.48 -7.47
N GLU A 159 -13.40 2.54 -7.24
CA GLU A 159 -14.68 2.84 -6.58
C GLU A 159 -14.46 3.29 -5.13
N LEU A 160 -13.50 2.68 -4.43
CA LEU A 160 -13.10 3.14 -3.10
C LEU A 160 -12.67 4.61 -3.11
N PHE A 161 -11.82 5.03 -4.06
CA PHE A 161 -11.45 6.44 -4.18
C PHE A 161 -12.64 7.35 -4.46
N ARG A 162 -13.59 6.95 -5.32
CA ARG A 162 -14.81 7.72 -5.58
C ARG A 162 -15.65 7.89 -4.33
N GLU A 163 -15.77 6.84 -3.53
CA GLU A 163 -16.49 6.89 -2.26
C GLU A 163 -15.76 7.76 -1.23
N LEU A 164 -14.44 7.77 -1.21
CA LEU A 164 -13.64 8.65 -0.36
C LEU A 164 -13.75 10.12 -0.76
N ALA A 165 -13.81 10.40 -2.07
CA ALA A 165 -13.99 11.78 -2.59
C ALA A 165 -15.29 12.46 -2.14
N ARG A 166 -16.30 11.67 -1.79
CA ARG A 166 -17.58 12.17 -1.25
C ARG A 166 -17.54 12.47 0.24
N ARG A 167 -16.41 12.27 0.89
CA ARG A 167 -16.25 12.37 2.35
C ARG A 167 -15.14 13.36 2.69
N ASP A 168 -15.25 13.98 3.86
CA ASP A 168 -14.20 14.85 4.40
C ASP A 168 -13.08 14.00 5.02
N VAL A 169 -12.22 13.47 4.16
CA VAL A 169 -11.09 12.61 4.56
C VAL A 169 -9.82 13.02 3.83
N LYS A 170 -8.69 12.83 4.49
CA LYS A 170 -7.37 12.96 3.90
C LYS A 170 -6.87 11.59 3.45
N VAL A 171 -6.53 11.47 2.17
CA VAL A 171 -5.97 10.25 1.60
C VAL A 171 -4.47 10.45 1.38
N VAL A 172 -3.66 9.50 1.85
CA VAL A 172 -2.21 9.46 1.62
C VAL A 172 -1.90 8.21 0.81
N VAL A 173 -1.23 8.37 -0.33
CA VAL A 173 -0.76 7.26 -1.18
C VAL A 173 0.77 7.24 -1.13
N THR A 174 1.35 6.07 -0.83
CA THR A 174 2.81 5.90 -0.72
C THR A 174 3.32 4.75 -1.58
#